data_f32dd468db3a9cc17d45540fbcc52d6a
#
_entry.id   f32dd468db3a9cc17d45540fbcc52d6a
#
_cell.length_a   1.000
_cell.length_b   1.000
_cell.length_c   1.000
_cell.angle_alpha   90.00
_cell.angle_beta   90.00
_cell.angle_gamma   90.00
#
_symmetry.space_group_name_H-M   'P 1'
#
loop_
_entity.id
_entity.type
_entity.pdbx_description
1 polymer ?
#
loop_
_entity_poly.entity_id
_entity_poly.type
_entity_poly.pdbx_seq_one_letter_code
_entity_poly.pdbx_strand_id
1 'polypeptide(L)'
;GAVSHSQVAVDILKENKIDLQNSRITVVGVNKLNEDILKFLSSKNARNVVVVNRHEEKALAFAAPYGYEVKSLRQSNEWMQNTDVLISATSAPHAIFTKEDFHEKKHILVIDIAFPRDVEEDVAALPWVTLHNIEDIEAYAKQNIRLRYDEVGKAEVIIQEELQKFMKWQSYSLMRD
;
A
#
# COMPACT_ATOMS: atom_id res chain seq x y z
N GLY A 1 -2.30 19.37 -5.08
CA GLY A 1 -3.23 18.45 -5.75
C GLY A 1 -3.93 17.51 -4.79
N ALA A 2 -4.85 16.73 -5.31
CA ALA A 2 -5.56 15.73 -4.53
C ALA A 2 -4.59 14.65 -4.02
N VAL A 3 -4.78 14.24 -2.77
CA VAL A 3 -4.01 13.15 -2.17
C VAL A 3 -4.59 11.81 -2.65
N SER A 4 -3.74 10.93 -3.17
CA SER A 4 -4.14 9.58 -3.62
C SER A 4 -3.71 8.51 -2.61
N HIS A 5 -4.33 7.34 -2.69
CA HIS A 5 -3.94 6.19 -1.86
C HIS A 5 -2.48 5.79 -2.12
N SER A 6 -2.06 5.77 -3.39
CA SER A 6 -0.68 5.45 -3.74
C SER A 6 0.30 6.47 -3.15
N GLN A 7 -0.04 7.76 -3.15
CA GLN A 7 0.79 8.79 -2.56
C GLN A 7 0.89 8.62 -1.04
N VAL A 8 -0.21 8.32 -0.37
CA VAL A 8 -0.21 8.07 1.08
C VAL A 8 0.65 6.85 1.41
N ALA A 9 0.54 5.78 0.63
CA ALA A 9 1.39 4.60 0.81
C ALA A 9 2.88 4.96 0.68
N VAL A 10 3.23 5.78 -0.31
CA VAL A 10 4.60 6.29 -0.50
C VAL A 10 5.05 7.11 0.71
N ASP A 11 4.19 7.97 1.24
CA ASP A 11 4.51 8.78 2.42
C ASP A 11 4.74 7.91 3.65
N ILE A 12 3.97 6.83 3.81
CA ILE A 12 4.18 5.87 4.90
C ILE A 12 5.54 5.19 4.78
N LEU A 13 5.95 4.82 3.57
CA LEU A 13 7.29 4.27 3.33
C LEU A 13 8.38 5.24 3.75
N LYS A 14 8.24 6.51 3.41
CA LYS A 14 9.20 7.56 3.76
C LYS A 14 9.25 7.80 5.27
N GLU A 15 8.10 7.89 5.93
CA GLU A 15 8.03 8.09 7.38
C GLU A 15 8.64 6.95 8.18
N ASN A 16 8.50 5.74 7.71
CA ASN A 16 9.11 4.56 8.33
C ASN A 16 10.58 4.39 7.95
N LYS A 17 11.14 5.32 7.17
CA LYS A 17 12.55 5.33 6.77
C LYS A 17 13.00 4.01 6.15
N ILE A 18 12.14 3.47 5.29
CA ILE A 18 12.43 2.20 4.61
C ILE A 18 13.61 2.37 3.66
N ASP A 19 14.57 1.48 3.75
CA ASP A 19 15.66 1.38 2.79
C ASP A 19 15.12 0.72 1.52
N LEU A 20 14.67 1.55 0.57
CA LEU A 20 14.00 1.06 -0.64
C LEU A 20 14.91 0.26 -1.55
N GLN A 21 16.21 0.50 -1.51
CA GLN A 21 17.16 -0.19 -2.37
C GLN A 21 17.45 -1.62 -1.90
N ASN A 22 17.42 -1.86 -0.60
CA ASN A 22 17.82 -3.13 0.00
C ASN A 22 16.68 -3.92 0.64
N SER A 23 15.57 -3.26 0.97
CA SER A 23 14.42 -3.95 1.56
C SER A 23 13.73 -4.85 0.54
N ARG A 24 13.25 -6.00 1.00
CA ARG A 24 12.40 -6.88 0.20
C ARG A 24 10.97 -6.35 0.25
N ILE A 25 10.47 -5.86 -0.88
CA ILE A 25 9.14 -5.26 -0.99
C ILE A 25 8.26 -6.16 -1.86
N THR A 26 7.16 -6.62 -1.30
CA THR A 26 6.19 -7.45 -2.04
C THR A 26 4.93 -6.64 -2.30
N VAL A 27 4.55 -6.54 -3.57
CA VAL A 27 3.38 -5.80 -4.03
C VAL A 27 2.34 -6.79 -4.54
N VAL A 28 1.19 -6.84 -3.88
CA VAL A 28 0.12 -7.79 -4.17
C VAL A 28 -1.05 -7.09 -4.84
N GLY A 29 -1.38 -7.54 -6.04
CA GLY A 29 -2.46 -6.99 -6.86
C GLY A 29 -1.96 -6.21 -8.08
N VAL A 30 -2.67 -6.34 -9.18
CA VAL A 30 -2.37 -5.66 -10.45
C VAL A 30 -3.47 -4.64 -10.72
N ASN A 31 -3.16 -3.36 -10.52
CA ASN A 31 -4.09 -2.26 -10.72
C ASN A 31 -3.34 -0.92 -10.79
N LYS A 32 -4.08 0.17 -11.01
CA LYS A 32 -3.50 1.51 -11.15
C LYS A 32 -2.78 1.99 -9.91
N LEU A 33 -3.30 1.68 -8.71
CA LEU A 33 -2.65 2.07 -7.46
C LEU A 33 -1.26 1.46 -7.35
N ASN A 34 -1.18 0.16 -7.55
CA ASN A 34 0.10 -0.55 -7.49
C ASN A 34 1.02 -0.20 -8.65
N GLU A 35 0.47 0.18 -9.80
CA GLU A 35 1.28 0.69 -10.91
C GLU A 35 2.03 1.96 -10.50
N ASP A 36 1.36 2.89 -9.86
CA ASP A 36 1.98 4.11 -9.34
C ASP A 36 3.06 3.81 -8.31
N ILE A 37 2.79 2.82 -7.46
CA ILE A 37 3.76 2.36 -6.45
C ILE A 37 5.00 1.74 -7.12
N LEU A 38 4.82 0.88 -8.13
CA LEU A 38 5.96 0.29 -8.85
C LEU A 38 6.80 1.36 -9.55
N LYS A 39 6.16 2.36 -10.15
CA LYS A 39 6.87 3.50 -10.76
C LYS A 39 7.71 4.23 -9.73
N PHE A 40 7.14 4.51 -8.57
CA PHE A 40 7.85 5.15 -7.48
C PHE A 40 9.05 4.31 -7.03
N LEU A 41 8.84 3.03 -6.75
CA LEU A 41 9.90 2.12 -6.31
C LEU A 41 11.04 2.04 -7.33
N SER A 42 10.69 1.93 -8.60
CA SER A 42 11.67 1.91 -9.68
C SER A 42 12.46 3.21 -9.75
N SER A 43 11.81 4.36 -9.58
CA SER A 43 12.46 5.67 -9.58
C SER A 43 13.47 5.84 -8.44
N LYS A 44 13.32 5.07 -7.37
CA LYS A 44 14.21 5.07 -6.20
C LYS A 44 15.23 3.93 -6.22
N ASN A 45 15.35 3.25 -7.35
CA ASN A 45 16.28 2.14 -7.53
C ASN A 45 16.02 0.95 -6.61
N ALA A 46 14.76 0.72 -6.24
CA ALA A 46 14.35 -0.48 -5.54
C ALA A 46 14.57 -1.68 -6.47
N ARG A 47 15.36 -2.66 -6.03
CA ARG A 47 15.74 -3.82 -6.85
C ARG A 47 15.11 -5.12 -6.37
N ASN A 48 14.79 -5.18 -5.10
CA ASN A 48 14.33 -6.39 -4.45
C ASN A 48 12.80 -6.36 -4.30
N VAL A 49 12.12 -6.19 -5.43
CA VAL A 49 10.66 -6.07 -5.48
C VAL A 49 10.07 -7.33 -6.09
N VAL A 50 9.02 -7.83 -5.46
CA VAL A 50 8.25 -8.99 -5.94
C VAL A 50 6.83 -8.55 -6.20
N VAL A 51 6.29 -8.94 -7.35
CA VAL A 51 4.90 -8.72 -7.70
C VAL A 51 4.15 -10.04 -7.55
N VAL A 52 3.02 -9.99 -6.85
CA VAL A 52 2.16 -11.15 -6.61
C VAL A 52 0.75 -10.82 -7.06
N ASN A 53 0.11 -11.73 -7.75
CA ASN A 53 -1.28 -11.58 -8.16
C ASN A 53 -1.95 -12.94 -8.24
N ARG A 54 -3.26 -12.97 -8.10
CA ARG A 54 -4.06 -14.18 -8.28
C ARG A 54 -3.86 -14.79 -9.66
N HIS A 55 -3.78 -13.93 -10.69
CA HIS A 55 -3.50 -14.33 -12.07
C HIS A 55 -2.05 -14.03 -12.39
N GLU A 56 -1.24 -15.06 -12.44
CA GLU A 56 0.21 -14.94 -12.57
C GLU A 56 0.64 -14.27 -13.88
N GLU A 57 -0.04 -14.55 -14.99
CA GLU A 57 0.26 -13.92 -16.27
C GLU A 57 0.07 -12.39 -16.24
N LYS A 58 -0.90 -11.89 -15.47
CA LYS A 58 -1.09 -10.45 -15.28
C LYS A 58 0.07 -9.86 -14.48
N ALA A 59 0.53 -10.57 -13.47
CA ALA A 59 1.68 -10.14 -12.69
C ALA A 59 2.95 -10.08 -13.53
N LEU A 60 3.17 -11.06 -14.41
CA LEU A 60 4.32 -11.08 -15.31
C LEU A 60 4.33 -9.87 -16.24
N ALA A 61 3.21 -9.56 -16.88
CA ALA A 61 3.08 -8.39 -17.75
C ALA A 61 3.29 -7.09 -16.97
N PHE A 62 2.79 -7.02 -15.75
CA PHE A 62 2.85 -5.85 -14.89
C PHE A 62 4.28 -5.57 -14.39
N ALA A 63 5.00 -6.62 -14.04
CA ALA A 63 6.36 -6.53 -13.50
C ALA A 63 7.43 -6.35 -14.59
N ALA A 64 7.14 -6.79 -15.83
CA ALA A 64 8.12 -6.85 -16.91
C ALA A 64 8.84 -5.52 -17.21
N PRO A 65 8.14 -4.35 -17.26
CA PRO A 65 8.81 -3.08 -17.55
C PRO A 65 9.88 -2.70 -16.51
N TYR A 66 9.79 -3.25 -15.32
CA TYR A 66 10.69 -2.92 -14.21
C TYR A 66 11.75 -4.01 -13.95
N GLY A 67 11.62 -5.16 -14.61
CA GLY A 67 12.48 -6.31 -14.37
C GLY A 67 12.26 -6.94 -12.99
N TYR A 68 11.09 -6.78 -12.42
CA TYR A 68 10.77 -7.30 -11.08
C TYR A 68 10.37 -8.77 -11.12
N GLU A 69 10.67 -9.45 -10.04
CA GLU A 69 10.34 -10.86 -9.82
C GLU A 69 8.84 -11.05 -9.60
N VAL A 70 8.31 -12.18 -10.05
CA VAL A 70 6.91 -12.55 -9.84
C VAL A 70 6.84 -13.84 -9.03
N LYS A 71 5.96 -13.85 -8.04
CA LYS A 71 5.66 -15.04 -7.24
C LYS A 71 4.16 -15.29 -7.26
N SER A 72 3.78 -16.52 -6.98
CA SER A 72 2.38 -16.93 -6.88
C SER A 72 1.81 -16.61 -5.51
N LEU A 73 0.54 -16.19 -5.46
CA LEU A 73 -0.18 -16.01 -4.20
C LEU A 73 -0.23 -17.32 -3.40
N ARG A 74 -0.24 -18.47 -4.07
CA ARG A 74 -0.23 -19.81 -3.43
C ARG A 74 1.06 -20.07 -2.67
N GLN A 75 2.14 -19.38 -3.00
CA GLN A 75 3.45 -19.52 -2.35
C GLN A 75 3.68 -18.50 -1.25
N SER A 76 2.61 -17.94 -0.68
CA SER A 76 2.71 -16.89 0.33
C SER A 76 3.55 -17.31 1.55
N ASN A 77 3.52 -18.58 1.93
CA ASN A 77 4.34 -19.09 3.02
C ASN A 77 5.84 -18.88 2.76
N GLU A 78 6.25 -18.96 1.50
CA GLU A 78 7.66 -18.78 1.13
C GLU A 78 8.04 -17.31 1.06
N TRP A 79 7.32 -16.52 0.27
CA TRP A 79 7.73 -15.14 0.05
C TRP A 79 7.43 -14.22 1.23
N MET A 80 6.42 -14.52 2.06
CA MET A 80 6.10 -13.69 3.21
C MET A 80 7.24 -13.67 4.24
N GLN A 81 7.93 -14.79 4.43
CA GLN A 81 9.05 -14.88 5.36
C GLN A 81 10.20 -13.94 5.00
N ASN A 82 10.35 -13.65 3.72
CA ASN A 82 11.43 -12.80 3.22
C ASN A 82 10.99 -11.36 2.98
N THR A 83 9.73 -11.03 3.24
CA THR A 83 9.17 -9.70 2.97
C THR A 83 9.41 -8.77 4.14
N ASP A 84 10.00 -7.62 3.86
CA ASP A 84 10.18 -6.52 4.83
C ASP A 84 9.01 -5.54 4.77
N VAL A 85 8.48 -5.33 3.58
CA VAL A 85 7.33 -4.44 3.34
C VAL A 85 6.34 -5.17 2.43
N LEU A 86 5.10 -5.27 2.90
CA LEU A 86 3.99 -5.81 2.11
C LEU A 86 3.06 -4.67 1.74
N ILE A 87 2.80 -4.49 0.44
CA ILE A 87 1.82 -3.52 -0.06
C ILE A 87 0.75 -4.32 -0.79
N SER A 88 -0.47 -4.30 -0.28
CA SER A 88 -1.56 -5.13 -0.82
C SER A 88 -2.74 -4.28 -1.25
N ALA A 89 -3.21 -4.50 -2.47
CA ALA A 89 -4.32 -3.78 -3.08
C ALA A 89 -5.03 -4.69 -4.09
N THR A 90 -5.73 -5.71 -3.59
CA THR A 90 -6.47 -6.62 -4.47
C THR A 90 -7.95 -6.28 -4.55
N SER A 91 -8.66 -6.90 -5.49
CA SER A 91 -10.11 -6.82 -5.58
C SER A 91 -10.81 -8.00 -4.90
N ALA A 92 -10.11 -8.75 -4.07
CA ALA A 92 -10.68 -9.88 -3.37
C ALA A 92 -11.87 -9.45 -2.50
N PRO A 93 -12.97 -10.23 -2.48
CA PRO A 93 -14.16 -9.88 -1.69
C PRO A 93 -13.98 -10.10 -0.20
N HIS A 94 -12.93 -10.79 0.20
CA HIS A 94 -12.60 -11.09 1.61
C HIS A 94 -11.12 -10.87 1.85
N ALA A 95 -10.73 -10.75 3.12
CA ALA A 95 -9.32 -10.72 3.49
C ALA A 95 -8.62 -12.01 3.02
N ILE A 96 -7.42 -11.83 2.48
CA ILE A 96 -6.63 -12.95 1.94
C ILE A 96 -5.43 -13.27 2.82
N PHE A 97 -5.11 -12.42 3.79
CA PHE A 97 -4.02 -12.63 4.75
C PHE A 97 -4.55 -12.60 6.17
N THR A 98 -4.14 -13.57 6.97
CA THR A 98 -4.50 -13.73 8.37
C THR A 98 -3.25 -13.77 9.23
N LYS A 99 -3.41 -13.84 10.57
CA LYS A 99 -2.28 -13.95 11.49
C LYS A 99 -1.32 -15.09 11.14
N GLU A 100 -1.86 -16.20 10.65
CA GLU A 100 -1.07 -17.38 10.31
C GLU A 100 -0.09 -17.13 9.16
N ASP A 101 -0.33 -16.14 8.34
CA ASP A 101 0.56 -15.77 7.23
C ASP A 101 1.79 -14.98 7.70
N PHE A 102 1.77 -14.46 8.92
CA PHE A 102 2.80 -13.57 9.45
C PHE A 102 3.55 -14.24 10.60
N HIS A 103 4.47 -15.13 10.25
CA HIS A 103 5.30 -15.81 11.25
C HIS A 103 6.24 -14.82 11.92
N GLU A 104 6.59 -15.09 13.18
CA GLU A 104 7.48 -14.25 13.95
C GLU A 104 8.78 -13.98 13.21
N LYS A 105 9.14 -12.70 13.10
CA LYS A 105 10.34 -12.24 12.44
C LYS A 105 10.74 -10.89 13.04
N LYS A 106 11.84 -10.30 12.56
CA LYS A 106 12.36 -9.06 13.09
C LYS A 106 11.34 -7.93 13.02
N HIS A 107 10.77 -7.70 11.85
CA HIS A 107 9.71 -6.71 11.64
C HIS A 107 9.18 -6.78 10.21
N ILE A 108 7.89 -6.50 10.04
CA ILE A 108 7.28 -6.30 8.73
C ILE A 108 6.34 -5.10 8.77
N LEU A 109 6.48 -4.22 7.78
CA LEU A 109 5.54 -3.13 7.54
C LEU A 109 4.51 -3.61 6.52
N VAL A 110 3.24 -3.48 6.86
CA VAL A 110 2.12 -3.89 5.99
C VAL A 110 1.27 -2.67 5.67
N ILE A 111 1.10 -2.39 4.39
CA ILE A 111 0.26 -1.31 3.88
C ILE A 111 -0.86 -1.93 3.05
N ASP A 112 -2.05 -1.96 3.62
CA ASP A 112 -3.24 -2.54 2.99
C ASP A 112 -4.14 -1.41 2.47
N ILE A 113 -4.13 -1.21 1.16
CA ILE A 113 -4.94 -0.18 0.49
C ILE A 113 -6.13 -0.76 -0.26
N ALA A 114 -6.50 -2.00 0.08
CA ALA A 114 -7.67 -2.67 -0.49
C ALA A 114 -8.96 -2.32 0.26
N PHE A 115 -10.06 -2.27 -0.49
CA PHE A 115 -11.40 -2.23 0.08
C PHE A 115 -12.31 -3.20 -0.71
N PRO A 116 -12.89 -4.19 -0.02
CA PRO A 116 -12.65 -4.54 1.39
C PRO A 116 -11.19 -4.91 1.64
N ARG A 117 -10.77 -4.91 2.91
CA ARG A 117 -9.37 -5.12 3.31
C ARG A 117 -8.83 -6.47 2.87
N ASP A 118 -7.55 -6.51 2.52
CA ASP A 118 -6.84 -7.75 2.20
C ASP A 118 -6.28 -8.44 3.44
N VAL A 119 -6.00 -7.68 4.49
CA VAL A 119 -5.35 -8.16 5.72
C VAL A 119 -6.33 -8.05 6.89
N GLU A 120 -6.54 -9.16 7.59
CA GLU A 120 -7.40 -9.17 8.78
C GLU A 120 -6.90 -8.16 9.81
N GLU A 121 -7.84 -7.45 10.48
CA GLU A 121 -7.51 -6.41 11.47
C GLU A 121 -6.63 -6.92 12.62
N ASP A 122 -6.87 -8.15 13.06
CA ASP A 122 -6.16 -8.71 14.20
C ASP A 122 -4.68 -8.98 13.93
N VAL A 123 -4.24 -8.92 12.67
CA VAL A 123 -2.81 -8.96 12.32
C VAL A 123 -2.05 -7.82 12.99
N ALA A 124 -2.71 -6.66 13.19
CA ALA A 124 -2.11 -5.51 13.87
C ALA A 124 -1.72 -5.80 15.33
N ALA A 125 -2.28 -6.84 15.93
CA ALA A 125 -1.95 -7.24 17.31
C ALA A 125 -0.63 -8.00 17.42
N LEU A 126 -0.06 -8.46 16.30
CA LEU A 126 1.23 -9.16 16.31
C LEU A 126 2.37 -8.16 16.56
N PRO A 127 3.24 -8.41 17.56
CA PRO A 127 4.28 -7.45 17.96
C PRO A 127 5.28 -7.09 16.86
N TRP A 128 5.48 -7.98 15.88
CA TRP A 128 6.43 -7.78 14.78
C TRP A 128 5.79 -7.15 13.52
N VAL A 129 4.51 -6.81 13.59
CA VAL A 129 3.79 -6.24 12.45
C VAL A 129 3.41 -4.78 12.74
N THR A 130 3.68 -3.89 11.78
CA THR A 130 3.08 -2.57 11.73
C THR A 130 2.10 -2.58 10.57
N LEU A 131 0.81 -2.48 10.85
CA LEU A 131 -0.25 -2.52 9.83
C LEU A 131 -0.89 -1.15 9.67
N HIS A 132 -0.91 -0.68 8.41
CA HIS A 132 -1.72 0.47 8.00
C HIS A 132 -2.77 -0.04 7.02
N ASN A 133 -4.05 0.05 7.39
CA ASN A 133 -5.17 -0.32 6.54
C ASN A 133 -5.78 0.91 5.87
N ILE A 134 -6.83 0.70 5.06
CA ILE A 134 -7.46 1.79 4.31
C ILE A 134 -7.99 2.90 5.23
N GLU A 135 -8.50 2.56 6.40
CA GLU A 135 -9.01 3.55 7.37
C GLU A 135 -7.88 4.41 7.93
N ASP A 136 -6.75 3.82 8.26
CA ASP A 136 -5.55 4.54 8.72
C ASP A 136 -5.01 5.45 7.62
N ILE A 137 -5.01 4.96 6.38
CA ILE A 137 -4.54 5.70 5.22
C ILE A 137 -5.42 6.93 4.96
N GLU A 138 -6.73 6.76 5.05
CA GLU A 138 -7.67 7.87 4.89
C GLU A 138 -7.54 8.91 6.00
N ALA A 139 -7.35 8.46 7.24
CA ALA A 139 -7.12 9.35 8.38
C ALA A 139 -5.83 10.15 8.21
N TYR A 140 -4.77 9.51 7.74
CA TYR A 140 -3.49 10.15 7.45
C TYR A 140 -3.64 11.22 6.36
N ALA A 141 -4.37 10.91 5.30
CA ALA A 141 -4.63 11.84 4.21
C ALA A 141 -5.37 13.09 4.70
N LYS A 142 -6.39 12.93 5.55
CA LYS A 142 -7.12 14.05 6.15
C LYS A 142 -6.22 14.92 7.02
N GLN A 143 -5.37 14.31 7.82
CA GLN A 143 -4.44 15.02 8.68
C GLN A 143 -3.45 15.85 7.85
N ASN A 144 -2.94 15.29 6.77
CA ASN A 144 -2.02 16.01 5.87
C ASN A 144 -2.69 17.21 5.21
N ILE A 145 -3.94 17.10 4.84
CA ILE A 145 -4.70 18.23 4.29
C ILE A 145 -4.79 19.36 5.33
N ARG A 146 -5.12 19.03 6.58
CA ARG A 146 -5.19 20.01 7.67
C ARG A 146 -3.86 20.71 7.93
N LEU A 147 -2.77 19.97 8.00
CA LEU A 147 -1.45 20.51 8.22
C LEU A 147 -1.03 21.48 7.11
N ARG A 148 -1.34 21.16 5.87
CA ARG A 148 -1.08 22.04 4.73
C ARG A 148 -1.82 23.36 4.85
N TYR A 149 -3.00 23.38 5.42
CA TYR A 149 -3.79 24.59 5.60
C TYR A 149 -3.30 25.45 6.73
N ASP A 150 -2.92 24.83 7.83
CA ASP A 150 -2.37 25.53 8.98
C ASP A 150 -1.09 26.29 8.59
N GLU A 151 -0.28 25.71 7.73
CA GLU A 151 0.95 26.34 7.23
C GLU A 151 0.65 27.56 6.35
N VAL A 152 -0.41 27.54 5.58
CA VAL A 152 -0.69 28.59 4.58
C VAL A 152 -1.58 29.70 5.13
N GLY A 153 -2.26 29.51 6.27
CA GLY A 153 -3.13 30.51 6.89
C GLY A 153 -4.36 30.92 6.08
N LYS A 154 -4.73 30.16 5.07
CA LYS A 154 -5.89 30.41 4.19
C LYS A 154 -6.96 29.34 4.42
N ALA A 155 -7.41 29.26 5.63
CA ALA A 155 -7.95 28.05 6.14
C ALA A 155 -9.24 27.52 5.52
N GLU A 156 -10.36 28.27 5.50
CA GLU A 156 -11.67 27.61 5.35
C GLU A 156 -12.04 27.20 3.92
N VAL A 157 -11.90 28.10 2.95
CA VAL A 157 -12.33 27.83 1.56
C VAL A 157 -11.52 26.71 0.94
N ILE A 158 -10.22 26.75 1.19
CA ILE A 158 -9.30 25.78 0.61
C ILE A 158 -9.47 24.41 1.29
N ILE A 159 -9.69 24.40 2.62
CA ILE A 159 -10.00 23.16 3.35
C ILE A 159 -11.23 22.47 2.76
N GLN A 160 -12.30 23.24 2.48
CA GLN A 160 -13.50 22.69 1.90
C GLN A 160 -13.24 22.09 0.50
N GLU A 161 -12.48 22.78 -0.33
CA GLU A 161 -12.12 22.29 -1.66
C GLU A 161 -11.34 20.96 -1.58
N GLU A 162 -10.36 20.89 -0.71
CA GLU A 162 -9.54 19.68 -0.54
C GLU A 162 -10.37 18.53 0.08
N LEU A 163 -11.25 18.83 1.02
CA LEU A 163 -12.13 17.82 1.58
C LEU A 163 -13.09 17.28 0.53
N GLN A 164 -13.61 18.13 -0.35
CA GLN A 164 -14.46 17.68 -1.45
C GLN A 164 -13.70 16.75 -2.40
N LYS A 165 -12.47 17.10 -2.73
CA LYS A 165 -11.61 16.25 -3.54
C LYS A 165 -11.33 14.91 -2.86
N PHE A 166 -11.05 14.94 -1.56
CA PHE A 166 -10.82 13.73 -0.78
C PHE A 166 -12.05 12.83 -0.76
N MET A 167 -13.22 13.38 -0.51
CA MET A 167 -14.48 12.62 -0.49
C MET A 167 -14.79 12.02 -1.86
N LYS A 168 -14.55 12.76 -2.93
CA LYS A 168 -14.73 12.30 -4.30
C LYS A 168 -13.79 11.14 -4.62
N TRP A 169 -12.55 11.26 -4.21
CA TRP A 169 -11.55 10.22 -4.37
C TRP A 169 -11.88 8.98 -3.53
N GLN A 170 -12.33 9.14 -2.30
CA GLN A 170 -12.78 8.06 -1.44
C GLN A 170 -13.93 7.28 -2.09
N SER A 171 -14.93 7.98 -2.63
CA SER A 171 -16.04 7.35 -3.36
C SER A 171 -15.54 6.55 -4.55
N TYR A 172 -14.60 7.08 -5.31
CA TYR A 172 -13.98 6.39 -6.43
C TYR A 172 -13.26 5.12 -5.97
N SER A 173 -12.50 5.19 -4.89
CA SER A 173 -11.76 4.04 -4.34
C SER A 173 -12.69 2.92 -3.86
N LEU A 174 -13.83 3.27 -3.26
CA LEU A 174 -14.82 2.30 -2.79
C LEU A 174 -15.55 1.60 -3.94
N MET A 175 -15.64 2.23 -5.10
CA MET A 175 -16.30 1.69 -6.29
C MET A 175 -15.37 0.87 -7.18
N ARG A 176 -14.07 0.89 -6.91
CA ARG A 176 -13.07 0.14 -7.69
C ARG A 176 -13.04 -1.31 -7.29
N ASP A 177 -13.03 -2.17 -8.27
CA ASP A 177 -12.78 -3.60 -8.11
C ASP A 177 -11.43 -4.00 -8.69
#